data_350c97d957b918c02610e4d01d7867b1
#
_entry.id   350c97d957b918c02610e4d01d7867b1
#
_cell.length_a   1.000
_cell.length_b   1.000
_cell.length_c   1.000
_cell.angle_alpha   90.00
_cell.angle_beta   90.00
_cell.angle_gamma   90.00
#
_symmetry.space_group_name_H-M   'P 1'
#
loop_
_entity.id
_entity.type
_entity.pdbx_description
1 polymer ?
#
loop_
_entity_poly.entity_id
_entity_poly.type
_entity_poly.pdbx_seq_one_letter_code
_entity_poly.pdbx_strand_id
1 'polypeptide(L)'
;MAPALRAVGRKWETAGERYVEVEHLLSWHVSSALRRVPPAPATTGPPVLLACVPEEQHTLPVEALAAGLGERGVPLRMFGGAVPAGALDDAVRRTGPAAVVLWSQSRDTADRRLARAVAGRAWGVKGARGGASLLLAGPGWAGATPGGVLRPRSLREALRLLGAGEAAERG
;
A
#
# COMPACT_ATOMS: atom_id res chain seq x y z
N MET A 1 -16.55 8.03 4.42
CA MET A 1 -15.86 8.12 3.11
C MET A 1 -16.10 6.91 2.19
N ALA A 2 -15.79 5.67 2.61
CA ALA A 2 -15.96 4.49 1.74
C ALA A 2 -17.36 4.31 1.11
N PRO A 3 -18.50 4.57 1.79
CA PRO A 3 -19.83 4.49 1.15
C PRO A 3 -20.04 5.49 0.03
N ALA A 4 -19.54 6.74 0.19
CA ALA A 4 -19.68 7.77 -0.83
C ALA A 4 -18.88 7.44 -2.09
N LEU A 5 -17.62 7.03 -1.94
CA LEU A 5 -16.77 6.60 -3.05
C LEU A 5 -17.36 5.40 -3.79
N ARG A 6 -17.91 4.42 -3.07
CA ARG A 6 -18.63 3.28 -3.68
C ARG A 6 -19.89 3.70 -4.41
N ALA A 7 -20.64 4.68 -3.90
CA ALA A 7 -21.84 5.19 -4.55
C ALA A 7 -21.50 5.91 -5.87
N VAL A 8 -20.44 6.72 -5.89
CA VAL A 8 -19.96 7.37 -7.10
C VAL A 8 -19.44 6.34 -8.10
N GLY A 9 -18.65 5.34 -7.67
CA GLY A 9 -18.18 4.25 -8.53
C GLY A 9 -19.31 3.46 -9.19
N ARG A 10 -20.38 3.11 -8.44
CA ARG A 10 -21.56 2.45 -9.01
C ARG A 10 -22.31 3.33 -10.02
N LYS A 11 -22.39 4.67 -9.78
CA LYS A 11 -22.98 5.60 -10.75
C LYS A 11 -22.16 5.69 -12.02
N TRP A 12 -20.83 5.65 -11.90
CA TRP A 12 -19.94 5.66 -13.05
C TRP A 12 -20.13 4.42 -13.94
N GLU A 13 -20.24 3.22 -13.34
CA GLU A 13 -20.52 1.98 -14.06
C GLU A 13 -21.82 2.03 -14.89
N THR A 14 -22.80 2.82 -14.45
CA THR A 14 -24.13 2.93 -15.10
C THR A 14 -24.30 4.15 -16.00
N ALA A 15 -23.57 5.22 -15.78
CA ALA A 15 -23.77 6.52 -16.45
C ALA A 15 -22.61 6.91 -17.40
N GLY A 16 -21.59 6.06 -17.54
CA GLY A 16 -20.45 6.28 -18.42
C GLY A 16 -19.64 7.53 -18.04
N GLU A 17 -19.06 8.16 -19.03
CA GLU A 17 -18.11 9.29 -18.85
C GLU A 17 -18.69 10.55 -18.17
N ARG A 18 -20.02 10.65 -18.04
CA ARG A 18 -20.70 11.84 -17.49
C ARG A 18 -20.37 12.13 -16.01
N TYR A 19 -19.73 11.21 -15.30
CA TYR A 19 -19.39 11.37 -13.88
C TYR A 19 -17.89 11.26 -13.60
N VAL A 20 -17.07 11.15 -14.63
CA VAL A 20 -15.61 11.05 -14.47
C VAL A 20 -15.03 12.28 -13.77
N GLU A 21 -15.49 13.48 -14.15
CA GLU A 21 -15.04 14.72 -13.51
C GLU A 21 -15.46 14.79 -12.02
N VAL A 22 -16.62 14.25 -11.67
CA VAL A 22 -17.09 14.22 -10.26
C VAL A 22 -16.24 13.25 -9.45
N GLU A 23 -15.93 12.09 -10.01
CA GLU A 23 -15.06 11.09 -9.36
C GLU A 23 -13.65 11.64 -9.16
N HIS A 24 -13.08 12.29 -10.18
CA HIS A 24 -11.76 12.92 -10.10
C HIS A 24 -11.73 14.05 -9.06
N LEU A 25 -12.75 14.93 -9.07
CA LEU A 25 -12.85 16.00 -8.08
C LEU A 25 -12.96 15.45 -6.66
N LEU A 26 -13.80 14.44 -6.45
CA LEU A 26 -13.95 13.79 -5.14
C LEU A 26 -12.65 13.11 -4.71
N SER A 27 -12.00 12.40 -5.62
CA SER A 27 -10.74 11.71 -5.36
C SER A 27 -9.64 12.70 -4.98
N TRP A 28 -9.57 13.85 -5.67
CA TRP A 28 -8.62 14.92 -5.34
C TRP A 28 -8.86 15.51 -3.94
N HIS A 29 -10.13 15.78 -3.57
CA HIS A 29 -10.45 16.28 -2.24
C HIS A 29 -10.16 15.27 -1.14
N VAL A 30 -10.47 13.99 -1.36
CA VAL A 30 -10.16 12.91 -0.41
C VAL A 30 -8.66 12.75 -0.24
N SER A 31 -7.89 12.71 -1.34
CA SER A 31 -6.43 12.68 -1.32
C SER A 31 -5.86 13.87 -0.53
N SER A 32 -6.35 15.08 -0.83
CA SER A 32 -5.93 16.29 -0.13
C SER A 32 -6.23 16.24 1.39
N ALA A 33 -7.36 15.67 1.79
CA ALA A 33 -7.71 15.50 3.20
C ALA A 33 -6.80 14.47 3.89
N LEU A 34 -6.53 13.34 3.24
CA LEU A 34 -5.64 12.30 3.78
C LEU A 34 -4.21 12.81 3.99
N ARG A 35 -3.70 13.62 3.07
CA ARG A 35 -2.35 14.22 3.17
C ARG A 35 -2.22 15.28 4.26
N ARG A 36 -3.34 15.82 4.76
CA ARG A 36 -3.37 16.78 5.88
C ARG A 36 -3.49 16.12 7.24
N VAL A 37 -3.65 14.80 7.31
CA VAL A 37 -3.64 14.08 8.59
C VAL A 37 -2.27 14.26 9.23
N PRO A 38 -2.18 14.88 10.43
CA PRO A 38 -0.89 15.14 11.06
C PRO A 38 -0.26 13.81 11.50
N PRO A 39 0.99 13.55 11.12
CA PRO A 39 1.68 12.35 11.60
C PRO A 39 2.08 12.52 13.06
N ALA A 40 2.10 11.41 13.80
CA ALA A 40 2.80 11.34 15.07
C ALA A 40 4.33 11.40 14.85
N PRO A 41 5.13 11.73 15.88
CA PRO A 41 6.58 11.63 15.80
C PRO A 41 6.99 10.24 15.29
N ALA A 42 7.81 10.21 14.25
CA ALA A 42 8.23 8.94 13.65
C ALA A 42 9.14 8.17 14.62
N THR A 43 8.90 6.87 14.76
CA THR A 43 9.81 5.96 15.43
C THR A 43 11.08 5.74 14.59
N THR A 44 12.16 5.31 15.23
CA THR A 44 13.39 4.92 14.52
C THR A 44 13.23 3.51 13.94
N GLY A 45 13.68 3.31 12.70
CA GLY A 45 13.64 1.98 12.09
C GLY A 45 13.52 2.01 10.56
N PRO A 46 13.57 0.84 9.92
CA PRO A 46 13.41 0.74 8.48
C PRO A 46 11.96 1.07 8.08
N PRO A 47 11.77 1.83 6.98
CA PRO A 47 10.43 2.28 6.60
C PRO A 47 9.57 1.17 5.99
N VAL A 48 8.25 1.38 6.05
CA VAL A 48 7.28 0.66 5.20
C VAL A 48 7.22 1.33 3.84
N LEU A 49 7.42 0.58 2.75
CA LEU A 49 7.24 1.09 1.39
C LEU A 49 5.80 0.83 0.93
N LEU A 50 5.14 1.87 0.43
CA LEU A 50 3.78 1.82 -0.11
C LEU A 50 3.81 2.16 -1.59
N ALA A 51 3.34 1.27 -2.45
CA ALA A 51 3.30 1.47 -3.89
C ALA A 51 2.07 0.83 -4.53
N CYS A 52 1.52 1.48 -5.56
CA CYS A 52 0.69 0.79 -6.52
C CYS A 52 1.59 0.05 -7.52
N VAL A 53 1.16 -1.13 -7.97
CA VAL A 53 1.89 -1.88 -9.00
C VAL A 53 1.91 -1.12 -10.34
N PRO A 54 2.74 -1.50 -11.32
CA PRO A 54 2.71 -0.90 -12.66
C PRO A 54 1.28 -0.82 -13.21
N GLU A 55 0.96 0.28 -13.89
CA GLU A 55 -0.35 0.60 -14.50
C GLU A 55 -1.51 0.83 -13.51
N GLU A 56 -1.31 0.62 -12.21
CA GLU A 56 -2.33 0.86 -11.19
C GLU A 56 -2.33 2.33 -10.74
N GLN A 57 -3.43 3.04 -11.04
CA GLN A 57 -3.57 4.48 -10.75
C GLN A 57 -4.42 4.78 -9.49
N HIS A 58 -5.12 3.79 -8.92
CA HIS A 58 -6.01 4.00 -7.77
C HIS A 58 -5.21 4.14 -6.47
N THR A 59 -4.75 5.34 -6.17
CA THR A 59 -3.86 5.63 -5.03
C THR A 59 -4.57 5.82 -3.69
N LEU A 60 -5.85 6.20 -3.66
CA LEU A 60 -6.56 6.55 -2.43
C LEU A 60 -6.46 5.49 -1.32
N PRO A 61 -6.54 4.17 -1.60
CA PRO A 61 -6.41 3.16 -0.55
C PRO A 61 -5.02 3.14 0.10
N VAL A 62 -3.95 3.32 -0.68
CA VAL A 62 -2.58 3.40 -0.12
C VAL A 62 -2.31 4.74 0.54
N GLU A 63 -2.95 5.83 0.10
CA GLU A 63 -2.91 7.13 0.78
C GLU A 63 -3.61 7.05 2.15
N ALA A 64 -4.76 6.36 2.22
CA ALA A 64 -5.43 6.11 3.50
C ALA A 64 -4.59 5.26 4.45
N LEU A 65 -3.88 4.26 3.92
CA LEU A 65 -2.94 3.46 4.70
C LEU A 65 -1.75 4.32 5.17
N ALA A 66 -1.20 5.17 4.30
CA ALA A 66 -0.11 6.07 4.64
C ALA A 66 -0.50 7.04 5.77
N ALA A 67 -1.69 7.65 5.69
CA ALA A 67 -2.22 8.51 6.73
C ALA A 67 -2.35 7.77 8.07
N GLY A 68 -2.94 6.57 8.06
CA GLY A 68 -3.11 5.78 9.27
C GLY A 68 -1.82 5.22 9.88
N LEU A 69 -0.78 4.97 9.09
CA LEU A 69 0.56 4.63 9.56
C LEU A 69 1.26 5.86 10.13
N GLY A 70 1.14 7.02 9.45
CA GLY A 70 1.67 8.29 9.93
C GLY A 70 1.11 8.68 11.31
N GLU A 71 -0.20 8.54 11.54
CA GLU A 71 -0.84 8.76 12.85
C GLU A 71 -0.26 7.87 13.97
N ARG A 72 0.36 6.76 13.61
CA ARG A 72 1.00 5.80 14.53
C ARG A 72 2.50 5.98 14.65
N GLY A 73 3.07 6.97 13.96
CA GLY A 73 4.51 7.22 13.97
C GLY A 73 5.31 6.16 13.20
N VAL A 74 4.68 5.31 12.40
CA VAL A 74 5.38 4.28 11.62
C VAL A 74 6.15 4.96 10.47
N PRO A 75 7.49 4.77 10.36
CA PRO A 75 8.26 5.31 9.26
C PRO A 75 7.75 4.73 7.93
N LEU A 76 7.49 5.58 6.96
CA LEU A 76 6.98 5.12 5.66
C LEU A 76 7.53 5.93 4.49
N ARG A 77 7.45 5.33 3.30
CA ARG A 77 7.68 6.00 2.01
C ARG A 77 6.55 5.65 1.06
N MET A 78 5.81 6.66 0.62
CA MET A 78 4.71 6.54 -0.34
C MET A 78 5.19 6.88 -1.75
N PHE A 79 5.14 5.91 -2.68
CA PHE A 79 5.56 6.13 -4.07
C PHE A 79 4.40 6.49 -5.01
N GLY A 80 3.16 6.23 -4.61
CA GLY A 80 1.99 6.58 -5.40
C GLY A 80 1.62 5.55 -6.47
N GLY A 81 1.02 6.04 -7.57
CA GLY A 81 0.48 5.23 -8.65
C GLY A 81 1.50 4.76 -9.67
N ALA A 82 1.19 3.67 -10.35
CA ALA A 82 1.90 3.15 -11.53
C ALA A 82 3.42 3.06 -11.37
N VAL A 83 3.91 2.56 -10.23
CA VAL A 83 5.35 2.48 -9.96
C VAL A 83 5.99 1.40 -10.82
N PRO A 84 6.96 1.74 -11.69
CA PRO A 84 7.64 0.75 -12.52
C PRO A 84 8.35 -0.31 -11.66
N ALA A 85 8.27 -1.57 -12.08
CA ALA A 85 8.83 -2.71 -11.33
C ALA A 85 10.31 -2.54 -11.01
N GLY A 86 11.12 -2.05 -11.97
CA GLY A 86 12.55 -1.78 -11.77
C GLY A 86 12.80 -0.68 -10.73
N ALA A 87 12.02 0.40 -10.76
CA ALA A 87 12.14 1.49 -9.79
C ALA A 87 11.78 1.03 -8.36
N LEU A 88 10.74 0.19 -8.23
CA LEU A 88 10.38 -0.40 -6.95
C LEU A 88 11.48 -1.32 -6.42
N ASP A 89 12.04 -2.17 -7.29
CA ASP A 89 13.13 -3.06 -6.96
C ASP A 89 14.36 -2.30 -6.45
N ASP A 90 14.74 -1.23 -7.14
CA ASP A 90 15.83 -0.35 -6.74
C ASP A 90 15.54 0.35 -5.40
N ALA A 91 14.30 0.79 -5.18
CA ALA A 91 13.89 1.39 -3.93
C ALA A 91 13.99 0.40 -2.76
N VAL A 92 13.52 -0.83 -2.93
CA VAL A 92 13.64 -1.89 -1.91
C VAL A 92 15.11 -2.14 -1.54
N ARG A 93 15.98 -2.26 -2.54
CA ARG A 93 17.42 -2.48 -2.31
C ARG A 93 18.09 -1.32 -1.56
N ARG A 94 17.76 -0.07 -1.92
CA ARG A 94 18.36 1.11 -1.29
C ARG A 94 17.87 1.36 0.13
N THR A 95 16.62 1.05 0.41
CA THR A 95 16.00 1.43 1.68
C THR A 95 16.03 0.34 2.74
N GLY A 96 16.14 -0.94 2.35
CA GLY A 96 16.07 -2.06 3.28
C GLY A 96 14.79 -2.00 4.13
N PRO A 97 13.57 -1.98 3.54
CA PRO A 97 12.35 -1.68 4.27
C PRO A 97 11.95 -2.78 5.25
N ALA A 98 11.20 -2.44 6.30
CA ALA A 98 10.56 -3.39 7.20
C ALA A 98 9.44 -4.18 6.50
N ALA A 99 8.71 -3.50 5.61
CA ALA A 99 7.66 -4.12 4.82
C ALA A 99 7.49 -3.41 3.48
N VAL A 100 6.94 -4.14 2.49
CA VAL A 100 6.52 -3.60 1.21
C VAL A 100 5.04 -3.88 1.03
N VAL A 101 4.26 -2.85 0.71
CA VAL A 101 2.84 -2.97 0.36
C VAL A 101 2.66 -2.71 -1.11
N LEU A 102 2.12 -3.69 -1.84
CA LEU A 102 1.76 -3.60 -3.24
C LEU A 102 0.25 -3.53 -3.39
N TRP A 103 -0.25 -2.40 -3.88
CA TRP A 103 -1.67 -2.22 -4.15
C TRP A 103 -2.01 -2.55 -5.60
N SER A 104 -3.11 -3.29 -5.79
CA SER A 104 -3.75 -3.51 -7.08
C SER A 104 -5.26 -3.55 -6.91
N GLN A 105 -5.98 -2.70 -7.65
CA GLN A 105 -7.44 -2.60 -7.64
C GLN A 105 -8.09 -3.69 -8.48
N SER A 106 -7.50 -4.03 -9.62
CA SER A 106 -8.06 -5.01 -10.56
C SER A 106 -7.13 -6.21 -10.77
N ARG A 107 -7.69 -7.30 -11.31
CA ARG A 107 -6.88 -8.48 -11.67
C ARG A 107 -5.91 -8.20 -12.80
N ASP A 108 -6.24 -7.24 -13.65
CA ASP A 108 -5.46 -6.90 -14.85
C ASP A 108 -4.18 -6.15 -14.47
N THR A 109 -4.22 -5.33 -13.41
CA THR A 109 -3.03 -4.63 -12.89
C THR A 109 -2.21 -5.50 -11.92
N ALA A 110 -2.75 -6.61 -11.40
CA ALA A 110 -2.07 -7.45 -10.40
C ALA A 110 -0.82 -8.16 -10.96
N ASP A 111 0.34 -7.54 -10.81
CA ASP A 111 1.62 -8.08 -11.26
C ASP A 111 2.17 -9.15 -10.29
N ARG A 112 1.76 -10.41 -10.55
CA ARG A 112 2.21 -11.56 -9.75
C ARG A 112 3.69 -11.88 -9.92
N ARG A 113 4.31 -11.45 -11.03
CA ARG A 113 5.75 -11.64 -11.27
C ARG A 113 6.53 -10.72 -10.36
N LEU A 114 6.14 -9.45 -10.31
CA LEU A 114 6.71 -8.46 -9.39
C LEU A 114 6.54 -8.92 -7.93
N ALA A 115 5.34 -9.36 -7.54
CA ALA A 115 5.08 -9.83 -6.18
C ALA A 115 6.00 -11.00 -5.79
N ARG A 116 6.22 -11.98 -6.69
CA ARG A 116 7.17 -13.08 -6.44
C ARG A 116 8.62 -12.59 -6.38
N ALA A 117 9.01 -11.68 -7.25
CA ALA A 117 10.35 -11.11 -7.25
C ALA A 117 10.64 -10.38 -5.93
N VAL A 118 9.69 -9.58 -5.45
CA VAL A 118 9.81 -8.89 -4.15
C VAL A 118 9.81 -9.91 -3.00
N ALA A 119 8.90 -10.90 -2.98
CA ALA A 119 8.85 -11.92 -1.93
C ALA A 119 10.13 -12.77 -1.83
N GLY A 120 10.77 -13.05 -2.97
CA GLY A 120 12.00 -13.86 -3.03
C GLY A 120 13.27 -13.10 -2.64
N ARG A 121 13.19 -11.80 -2.39
CA ARG A 121 14.35 -11.01 -1.99
C ARG A 121 14.55 -11.06 -0.47
N ALA A 122 15.77 -11.42 -0.09
CA ALA A 122 16.24 -11.14 1.26
C ALA A 122 16.80 -9.69 1.26
N TRP A 123 16.15 -8.79 1.99
CA TRP A 123 16.68 -7.47 2.29
C TRP A 123 16.74 -7.30 3.81
N GLY A 124 17.74 -6.63 4.28
CA GLY A 124 17.98 -6.42 5.71
C GLY A 124 19.47 -6.54 6.04
N VAL A 125 19.83 -6.18 7.25
CA VAL A 125 21.21 -6.32 7.73
C VAL A 125 21.58 -7.80 7.77
N LYS A 126 22.76 -8.15 7.22
CA LYS A 126 23.32 -9.50 7.25
C LYS A 126 23.30 -10.03 8.69
N GLY A 127 22.47 -11.03 8.97
CA GLY A 127 22.30 -11.61 10.31
C GLY A 127 20.94 -11.39 10.97
N ALA A 128 20.11 -10.45 10.49
CA ALA A 128 18.73 -10.35 10.93
C ALA A 128 17.89 -11.47 10.31
N ARG A 129 17.31 -12.35 11.12
CA ARG A 129 16.47 -13.48 10.69
C ARG A 129 15.05 -13.10 10.23
N GLY A 130 14.78 -11.80 10.02
CA GLY A 130 13.49 -11.29 9.57
C GLY A 130 13.63 -10.67 8.19
N GLY A 131 13.22 -11.36 7.14
CA GLY A 131 12.96 -10.74 5.85
C GLY A 131 11.82 -9.75 5.98
N ALA A 132 11.84 -8.63 5.20
CA ALA A 132 10.74 -7.71 5.21
C ALA A 132 9.43 -8.39 4.78
N SER A 133 8.34 -7.99 5.41
CA SER A 133 7.02 -8.54 5.10
C SER A 133 6.49 -7.98 3.79
N LEU A 134 6.06 -8.84 2.86
CA LEU A 134 5.32 -8.42 1.68
C LEU A 134 3.82 -8.47 1.96
N LEU A 135 3.13 -7.36 1.76
CA LEU A 135 1.67 -7.26 1.81
C LEU A 135 1.11 -7.03 0.40
N LEU A 136 0.22 -7.90 -0.04
CA LEU A 136 -0.57 -7.72 -1.26
C LEU A 136 -1.94 -7.17 -0.89
N ALA A 137 -2.15 -5.89 -1.10
CA ALA A 137 -3.36 -5.18 -0.73
C ALA A 137 -4.22 -4.85 -1.95
N GLY A 138 -5.53 -4.98 -1.80
CA GLY A 138 -6.50 -4.70 -2.85
C GLY A 138 -7.16 -5.94 -3.46
N PRO A 139 -8.31 -5.74 -4.15
CA PRO A 139 -9.10 -6.83 -4.71
C PRO A 139 -8.43 -7.52 -5.90
N GLY A 140 -7.48 -6.86 -6.58
CA GLY A 140 -6.76 -7.41 -7.73
C GLY A 140 -6.00 -8.70 -7.43
N TRP A 141 -5.56 -8.90 -6.20
CA TRP A 141 -4.77 -10.06 -5.79
C TRP A 141 -5.60 -11.32 -5.50
N ALA A 142 -6.70 -11.56 -6.21
CA ALA A 142 -7.51 -12.77 -6.00
C ALA A 142 -6.72 -14.05 -6.31
N GLY A 143 -6.97 -15.14 -5.55
CA GLY A 143 -6.35 -16.47 -5.74
C GLY A 143 -5.24 -16.78 -4.74
N ALA A 144 -4.46 -17.83 -5.02
CA ALA A 144 -3.40 -18.31 -4.14
C ALA A 144 -2.27 -17.29 -3.97
N THR A 145 -1.86 -17.10 -2.73
CA THR A 145 -0.76 -16.21 -2.34
C THR A 145 0.49 -17.05 -2.07
N PRO A 146 1.70 -16.63 -2.49
CA PRO A 146 2.93 -17.30 -2.10
C PRO A 146 3.05 -17.40 -0.57
N GLY A 147 3.70 -18.44 -0.08
CA GLY A 147 3.95 -18.60 1.36
C GLY A 147 4.70 -17.39 1.92
N GLY A 148 4.34 -16.96 3.14
CA GLY A 148 4.96 -15.81 3.81
C GLY A 148 4.46 -14.43 3.35
N VAL A 149 3.57 -14.37 2.37
CA VAL A 149 2.99 -13.11 1.88
C VAL A 149 1.66 -12.84 2.59
N LEU A 150 1.48 -11.63 3.10
CA LEU A 150 0.28 -11.21 3.83
C LEU A 150 -0.76 -10.58 2.89
N ARG A 151 -2.04 -10.83 3.15
CA ARG A 151 -3.16 -10.27 2.36
C ARG A 151 -4.21 -9.65 3.28
N PRO A 152 -4.02 -8.38 3.67
CA PRO A 152 -5.02 -7.69 4.48
C PRO A 152 -6.33 -7.50 3.69
N ARG A 153 -7.45 -7.78 4.36
CA ARG A 153 -8.81 -7.62 3.79
C ARG A 153 -9.44 -6.26 4.10
N SER A 154 -8.78 -5.47 4.94
CA SER A 154 -9.24 -4.14 5.33
C SER A 154 -8.07 -3.24 5.71
N LEU A 155 -8.33 -1.92 5.68
CA LEU A 155 -7.37 -0.93 6.19
C LEU A 155 -6.98 -1.21 7.65
N ARG A 156 -7.96 -1.55 8.49
CA ARG A 156 -7.71 -1.89 9.91
C ARG A 156 -6.74 -3.07 10.05
N GLU A 157 -6.92 -4.10 9.24
CA GLU A 157 -6.04 -5.28 9.26
C GLU A 157 -4.64 -4.93 8.76
N ALA A 158 -4.52 -4.15 7.69
CA ALA A 158 -3.23 -3.68 7.19
C ALA A 158 -2.48 -2.87 8.25
N LEU A 159 -3.16 -1.93 8.91
CA LEU A 159 -2.59 -1.13 9.99
C LEU A 159 -2.14 -1.99 11.18
N ARG A 160 -2.90 -3.02 11.54
CA ARG A 160 -2.53 -3.95 12.62
C ARG A 160 -1.29 -4.77 12.25
N LEU A 161 -1.22 -5.29 11.03
CA LEU A 161 -0.09 -6.10 10.56
C LEU A 161 1.21 -5.27 10.49
N LEU A 162 1.12 -4.02 10.05
CA LEU A 162 2.28 -3.14 9.89
C LEU A 162 2.70 -2.43 11.18
N GLY A 163 1.77 -2.23 12.13
CA GLY A 163 2.06 -1.63 13.43
C GLY A 163 2.50 -2.64 14.49
N ALA A 164 2.30 -3.95 14.27
CA ALA A 164 2.68 -4.99 15.24
C ALA A 164 4.21 -5.22 15.31
N GLY A 165 4.98 -4.76 14.33
CA GLY A 165 6.44 -4.88 14.35
C GLY A 165 7.11 -4.12 15.49
N GLU A 166 6.48 -3.04 15.99
CA GLU A 166 7.03 -2.23 17.08
C GLU A 166 6.77 -2.81 18.47
N ALA A 167 5.76 -3.68 18.61
CA ALA A 167 5.45 -4.30 19.90
C ALA A 167 6.43 -5.45 20.23
N ALA A 168 7.04 -6.06 19.22
CA ALA A 168 7.96 -7.18 19.39
C ALA A 168 9.39 -6.75 19.79
N GLU A 169 9.77 -5.47 19.54
CA GLU A 169 11.09 -4.94 19.93
C GLU A 169 11.12 -4.26 21.30
N ARG A 170 9.95 -4.12 21.96
CA ARG A 170 9.80 -3.51 23.31
C ARG A 170 9.58 -4.52 24.43
N GLY A 171 9.70 -5.80 24.18
CA GLY A 171 9.65 -6.89 25.14
C GLY A 171 10.98 -7.62 25.23
#